data_2544283e8b0893a9f6b5a6e430a7d2b9
#
_entry.id   2544283e8b0893a9f6b5a6e430a7d2b9
#
_cell.length_a   1.000
_cell.length_b   1.000
_cell.length_c   1.000
_cell.angle_alpha   90.00
_cell.angle_beta   90.00
_cell.angle_gamma   90.00
#
_symmetry.space_group_name_H-M   'P 1'
#
loop_
_entity.id
_entity.type
_entity.pdbx_description
1 polymer ?
#
loop_
_entity_poly.entity_id
_entity_poly.type
_entity_poly.pdbx_seq_one_letter_code
_entity_poly.pdbx_strand_id
1 'polypeptide(L)'
;MRGQTRNLVVIGQGAAGLAAALTAAEQARGNISITLIDKARQAEAGGNTRWSPCNMRMASPERVEPSFVHDMLTATQFRGDESYFARLAADAPATVKWLVSHGIEFIQPPYYLSKGPTRIQPVGGGANLIKVLTQAANKAGVTFRYGCVAREIVTTDGGIAGLVIELGSARETLPADAIVLACGGFQGNPAMIRKYFGDRGEAMRLISPGTRFNTGDGIAMALKLGADKSGDWNGMHCEPVDPRSKNSAPVVLIYPYGIVVDKTGRRIFDEGGGLMHETWEWLARHIHFRTPNSVAYAILDRRLLDITDYYRAIRSEVPPAQADTLDELAKQIGVDADGLATTVAAYNAACLGNPNAFDATRCDGLAAAKTLQPSKSNWARAIEKPPFIAYPLVGAVAYTFGGLSTDLRTRVLREGAPIPGLYAAGEITGHFYATAPNAVSVLRAFVFGRIAGGEAARDLLPV
;
A
#
# COMPACT_ATOMS: atom_id res chain seq x y z
N MET A 1 -22.00 35.89 -24.76
CA MET A 1 -21.28 34.73 -25.31
C MET A 1 -21.17 33.74 -24.16
N ARG A 2 -21.70 32.50 -24.27
CA ARG A 2 -21.42 31.46 -23.29
C ARG A 2 -19.91 31.14 -23.42
N GLY A 3 -19.12 31.43 -22.39
CA GLY A 3 -17.71 31.06 -22.39
C GLY A 3 -17.55 29.56 -22.65
N GLN A 4 -16.46 29.18 -23.34
CA GLN A 4 -16.17 27.78 -23.63
C GLN A 4 -16.07 27.00 -22.30
N THR A 5 -16.84 25.92 -22.14
CA THR A 5 -16.81 25.08 -20.94
C THR A 5 -15.40 24.52 -20.78
N ARG A 6 -14.76 24.73 -19.62
CA ARG A 6 -13.45 24.20 -19.29
C ARG A 6 -13.53 22.70 -18.99
N ASN A 7 -12.47 21.99 -19.32
CA ASN A 7 -12.37 20.53 -19.22
C ASN A 7 -11.32 20.10 -18.20
N LEU A 8 -11.76 19.33 -17.22
CA LEU A 8 -10.86 18.64 -16.28
C LEU A 8 -10.86 17.14 -16.61
N VAL A 9 -9.68 16.58 -16.82
CA VAL A 9 -9.50 15.13 -16.98
C VAL A 9 -8.80 14.55 -15.74
N VAL A 10 -9.40 13.53 -15.13
CA VAL A 10 -8.83 12.79 -14.00
C VAL A 10 -8.42 11.40 -14.49
N ILE A 11 -7.18 10.98 -14.24
CA ILE A 11 -6.64 9.70 -14.70
C ILE A 11 -6.51 8.73 -13.53
N GLY A 12 -7.35 7.67 -13.52
CA GLY A 12 -7.40 6.62 -12.50
C GLY A 12 -8.58 6.74 -11.55
N GLN A 13 -9.32 5.64 -11.36
CA GLN A 13 -10.53 5.55 -10.50
C GLN A 13 -10.21 5.04 -9.08
N GLY A 14 -8.97 5.11 -8.64
CA GLY A 14 -8.61 4.83 -7.25
C GLY A 14 -9.11 5.89 -6.27
N ALA A 15 -8.76 5.76 -4.98
CA ALA A 15 -9.15 6.72 -3.93
C ALA A 15 -8.85 8.17 -4.31
N ALA A 16 -7.64 8.46 -4.81
CA ALA A 16 -7.24 9.81 -5.17
C ALA A 16 -8.06 10.38 -6.33
N GLY A 17 -8.30 9.57 -7.38
CA GLY A 17 -9.02 10.05 -8.55
C GLY A 17 -10.50 10.28 -8.29
N LEU A 18 -11.16 9.38 -7.54
CA LEU A 18 -12.56 9.58 -7.14
C LEU A 18 -12.71 10.80 -6.22
N ALA A 19 -11.77 10.99 -5.27
CA ALA A 19 -11.77 12.17 -4.41
C ALA A 19 -11.57 13.45 -5.24
N ALA A 20 -10.67 13.45 -6.21
CA ALA A 20 -10.43 14.60 -7.07
C ALA A 20 -11.64 14.93 -7.95
N ALA A 21 -12.17 13.94 -8.68
CA ALA A 21 -13.27 14.14 -9.59
C ALA A 21 -14.56 14.61 -8.88
N LEU A 22 -14.88 13.95 -7.75
CA LEU A 22 -16.08 14.28 -6.98
C LEU A 22 -15.97 15.67 -6.33
N THR A 23 -14.83 15.99 -5.69
CA THR A 23 -14.61 17.33 -5.10
C THR A 23 -14.64 18.42 -6.16
N ALA A 24 -14.05 18.19 -7.33
CA ALA A 24 -14.12 19.15 -8.43
C ALA A 24 -15.56 19.37 -8.92
N ALA A 25 -16.36 18.29 -9.05
CA ALA A 25 -17.75 18.38 -9.47
C ALA A 25 -18.63 19.14 -8.46
N GLU A 26 -18.41 18.92 -7.17
CA GLU A 26 -19.13 19.63 -6.10
C GLU A 26 -18.83 21.13 -6.10
N GLN A 27 -17.58 21.52 -6.38
CA GLN A 27 -17.19 22.94 -6.44
C GLN A 27 -17.62 23.60 -7.75
N ALA A 28 -17.51 22.90 -8.87
CA ALA A 28 -17.81 23.42 -10.19
C ALA A 28 -19.32 23.61 -10.43
N ARG A 29 -20.17 22.84 -9.76
CA ARG A 29 -21.64 22.89 -9.90
C ARG A 29 -22.11 22.92 -11.37
N GLY A 30 -21.46 22.15 -12.23
CA GLY A 30 -21.76 22.04 -13.66
C GLY A 30 -21.06 23.07 -14.56
N ASN A 31 -20.24 23.98 -14.03
CA ASN A 31 -19.52 24.97 -14.85
C ASN A 31 -18.22 24.42 -15.49
N ILE A 32 -17.80 23.20 -15.11
CA ILE A 32 -16.63 22.51 -15.66
C ILE A 32 -17.08 21.12 -16.12
N SER A 33 -16.64 20.69 -17.29
CA SER A 33 -16.78 19.31 -17.75
C SER A 33 -15.71 18.45 -17.10
N ILE A 34 -16.10 17.37 -16.39
CA ILE A 34 -15.18 16.50 -15.68
C ILE A 34 -15.27 15.09 -16.25
N THR A 35 -14.16 14.59 -16.77
CA THR A 35 -14.05 13.22 -17.28
C THR A 35 -13.03 12.46 -16.45
N LEU A 36 -13.45 11.34 -15.85
CA LEU A 36 -12.55 10.39 -15.19
C LEU A 36 -12.35 9.18 -16.10
N ILE A 37 -11.09 8.91 -16.43
CA ILE A 37 -10.69 7.76 -17.24
C ILE A 37 -9.99 6.69 -16.41
N ASP A 38 -10.23 5.43 -16.71
CA ASP A 38 -9.49 4.30 -16.13
C ASP A 38 -9.16 3.28 -17.22
N LYS A 39 -7.93 2.74 -17.21
CA LYS A 39 -7.52 1.72 -18.17
C LYS A 39 -8.10 0.33 -17.89
N ALA A 40 -8.53 0.07 -16.66
CA ALA A 40 -9.26 -1.13 -16.33
C ALA A 40 -10.68 -1.10 -16.91
N ARG A 41 -11.24 -2.26 -17.16
CA ARG A 41 -12.68 -2.39 -17.46
C ARG A 41 -13.48 -2.00 -16.22
N GLN A 42 -14.71 -1.54 -16.39
CA GLN A 42 -15.57 -1.09 -15.29
C GLN A 42 -15.67 -2.08 -14.13
N ALA A 43 -15.76 -3.37 -14.41
CA ALA A 43 -15.83 -4.42 -13.40
C ALA A 43 -14.56 -4.56 -12.55
N GLU A 44 -13.41 -4.10 -13.06
CA GLU A 44 -12.07 -4.23 -12.44
C GLU A 44 -11.51 -2.89 -11.95
N ALA A 45 -12.13 -1.76 -12.36
CA ALA A 45 -11.68 -0.42 -12.03
C ALA A 45 -11.73 -0.15 -10.52
N GLY A 46 -10.88 0.76 -10.05
CA GLY A 46 -10.74 1.11 -8.63
C GLY A 46 -9.31 0.92 -8.08
N GLY A 47 -8.38 0.47 -8.92
CA GLY A 47 -6.96 0.29 -8.55
C GLY A 47 -6.78 -0.60 -7.31
N ASN A 48 -5.69 -0.41 -6.59
CA ASN A 48 -5.43 -1.11 -5.32
C ASN A 48 -6.46 -0.80 -4.23
N THR A 49 -7.07 0.38 -4.27
CA THR A 49 -8.09 0.80 -3.30
C THR A 49 -9.21 -0.23 -3.20
N ARG A 50 -9.74 -0.69 -4.34
CA ARG A 50 -10.84 -1.67 -4.39
C ARG A 50 -10.56 -2.95 -3.60
N TRP A 51 -9.32 -3.39 -3.55
CA TRP A 51 -8.90 -4.68 -3.00
C TRP A 51 -8.31 -4.57 -1.58
N SER A 52 -8.20 -3.37 -1.05
CA SER A 52 -7.64 -3.07 0.26
C SER A 52 -8.73 -2.97 1.32
N PRO A 53 -8.46 -3.30 2.60
CA PRO A 53 -9.34 -2.94 3.70
C PRO A 53 -9.46 -1.43 3.91
N CYS A 54 -8.57 -0.64 3.29
CA CYS A 54 -8.55 0.83 3.35
C CYS A 54 -8.44 1.38 4.78
N ASN A 55 -7.58 0.78 5.59
CA ASN A 55 -7.26 1.33 6.91
C ASN A 55 -6.70 2.75 6.78
N MET A 56 -7.18 3.66 7.63
CA MET A 56 -6.74 5.04 7.71
C MET A 56 -6.23 5.34 9.12
N ARG A 57 -5.01 5.88 9.23
CA ARG A 57 -4.38 6.20 10.52
C ARG A 57 -5.04 7.39 11.17
N MET A 58 -6.11 7.13 11.90
CA MET A 58 -6.92 8.08 12.62
C MET A 58 -7.16 7.57 14.04
N ALA A 59 -7.10 8.46 15.04
CA ALA A 59 -7.48 8.15 16.42
C ALA A 59 -9.00 7.98 16.56
N SER A 60 -9.74 8.75 15.79
CA SER A 60 -11.19 8.66 15.57
C SER A 60 -11.50 9.28 14.21
N PRO A 61 -12.74 9.22 13.70
CA PRO A 61 -13.11 9.93 12.47
C PRO A 61 -12.82 11.44 12.49
N GLU A 62 -12.73 12.04 13.68
CA GLU A 62 -12.57 13.49 13.85
C GLU A 62 -11.13 13.94 14.11
N ARG A 63 -10.19 13.03 14.38
CA ARG A 63 -8.82 13.40 14.73
C ARG A 63 -7.77 12.35 14.43
N VAL A 64 -6.56 12.80 14.15
CA VAL A 64 -5.34 11.98 14.12
C VAL A 64 -4.70 11.92 15.51
N GLU A 65 -3.77 10.98 15.72
CA GLU A 65 -2.97 10.96 16.95
C GLU A 65 -2.05 12.19 17.01
N PRO A 66 -1.75 12.73 18.23
CA PRO A 66 -0.80 13.84 18.38
C PRO A 66 0.60 13.53 17.82
N SER A 67 1.03 12.28 17.87
CA SER A 67 2.32 11.81 17.33
C SER A 67 2.33 11.65 15.82
N PHE A 68 1.21 11.86 15.10
CA PHE A 68 1.06 11.51 13.70
C PHE A 68 2.23 11.99 12.82
N VAL A 69 2.57 13.27 12.86
CA VAL A 69 3.65 13.83 12.02
C VAL A 69 5.00 13.23 12.39
N HIS A 70 5.29 13.13 13.69
CA HIS A 70 6.53 12.52 14.18
C HIS A 70 6.65 11.05 13.73
N ASP A 71 5.57 10.29 13.81
CA ASP A 71 5.55 8.88 13.38
C ASP A 71 5.77 8.74 11.86
N MET A 72 5.23 9.68 11.06
CA MET A 72 5.47 9.72 9.61
C MET A 72 6.94 10.00 9.30
N LEU A 73 7.53 10.97 9.99
CA LEU A 73 8.95 11.30 9.84
C LEU A 73 9.83 10.13 10.27
N THR A 74 9.50 9.49 11.39
CA THR A 74 10.23 8.31 11.88
C THR A 74 10.18 7.16 10.87
N ALA A 75 9.01 6.81 10.33
CA ALA A 75 8.86 5.75 9.33
C ALA A 75 9.63 6.05 8.04
N THR A 76 9.73 7.31 7.67
CA THR A 76 10.50 7.76 6.49
C THR A 76 11.97 8.09 6.81
N GLN A 77 12.45 7.76 8.02
CA GLN A 77 13.81 8.06 8.50
C GLN A 77 14.16 9.55 8.35
N PHE A 78 13.20 10.44 8.66
CA PHE A 78 13.32 11.90 8.56
C PHE A 78 13.71 12.42 7.17
N ARG A 79 13.46 11.63 6.12
CA ARG A 79 13.66 12.03 4.71
C ARG A 79 12.37 12.57 4.08
N GLY A 80 11.22 12.33 4.73
CA GLY A 80 9.92 12.82 4.27
C GLY A 80 9.75 14.32 4.54
N ASP A 81 8.84 14.95 3.80
CA ASP A 81 8.48 16.37 3.96
C ASP A 81 7.53 16.54 5.15
N GLU A 82 7.99 17.22 6.20
CA GLU A 82 7.21 17.52 7.40
C GLU A 82 5.96 18.34 7.06
N SER A 83 6.06 19.31 6.16
CA SER A 83 4.94 20.15 5.73
C SER A 83 3.85 19.34 5.04
N TYR A 84 4.25 18.34 4.24
CA TYR A 84 3.32 17.40 3.62
C TYR A 84 2.57 16.56 4.66
N PHE A 85 3.27 16.03 5.66
CA PHE A 85 2.63 15.24 6.73
C PHE A 85 1.79 16.09 7.67
N ALA A 86 2.21 17.33 7.95
CA ALA A 86 1.41 18.29 8.72
C ALA A 86 0.11 18.65 7.98
N ARG A 87 0.19 18.90 6.67
CA ARG A 87 -0.97 19.13 5.81
C ARG A 87 -1.91 17.93 5.79
N LEU A 88 -1.35 16.72 5.66
CA LEU A 88 -2.12 15.47 5.73
C LEU A 88 -2.88 15.35 7.05
N ALA A 89 -2.21 15.58 8.17
CA ALA A 89 -2.82 15.53 9.51
C ALA A 89 -3.95 16.55 9.67
N ALA A 90 -3.74 17.78 9.20
CA ALA A 90 -4.70 18.87 9.32
C ALA A 90 -5.99 18.62 8.51
N ASP A 91 -5.86 18.08 7.29
CA ASP A 91 -7.01 17.90 6.40
C ASP A 91 -7.68 16.52 6.52
N ALA A 92 -7.06 15.57 7.24
CA ALA A 92 -7.60 14.23 7.42
C ALA A 92 -9.01 14.21 8.06
N PRO A 93 -9.30 14.94 9.17
CA PRO A 93 -10.62 14.94 9.78
C PRO A 93 -11.72 15.45 8.83
N ALA A 94 -11.45 16.57 8.15
CA ALA A 94 -12.40 17.12 7.16
C ALA A 94 -12.64 16.18 5.99
N THR A 95 -11.62 15.40 5.61
CA THR A 95 -11.72 14.39 4.54
C THR A 95 -12.54 13.18 4.99
N VAL A 96 -12.35 12.70 6.21
CA VAL A 96 -13.16 11.59 6.76
C VAL A 96 -14.62 12.05 6.92
N LYS A 97 -14.88 13.26 7.41
CA LYS A 97 -16.22 13.85 7.47
C LYS A 97 -16.89 13.93 6.09
N TRP A 98 -16.12 14.30 5.05
CA TRP A 98 -16.59 14.29 3.67
C TRP A 98 -16.94 12.87 3.18
N LEU A 99 -16.13 11.85 3.49
CA LEU A 99 -16.47 10.45 3.18
C LEU A 99 -17.78 10.02 3.88
N VAL A 100 -17.95 10.38 5.15
CA VAL A 100 -19.19 10.11 5.91
C VAL A 100 -20.40 10.79 5.28
N SER A 101 -20.28 12.03 4.80
CA SER A 101 -21.38 12.74 4.13
C SER A 101 -21.82 12.09 2.81
N HIS A 102 -20.97 11.24 2.22
CA HIS A 102 -21.30 10.39 1.08
C HIS A 102 -21.83 9.00 1.47
N GLY A 103 -22.05 8.74 2.75
CA GLY A 103 -22.60 7.47 3.23
C GLY A 103 -21.56 6.39 3.51
N ILE A 104 -20.30 6.75 3.70
CA ILE A 104 -19.28 5.81 4.16
C ILE A 104 -19.33 5.74 5.68
N GLU A 105 -19.56 4.53 6.19
CA GLU A 105 -19.49 4.22 7.61
C GLU A 105 -18.10 3.71 7.98
N PHE A 106 -17.63 4.06 9.16
CA PHE A 106 -16.33 3.65 9.68
C PHE A 106 -16.48 2.83 10.96
N ILE A 107 -15.61 1.83 11.10
CA ILE A 107 -15.38 1.09 12.33
C ILE A 107 -13.94 1.32 12.78
N GLN A 108 -13.68 1.08 14.05
CA GLN A 108 -12.33 1.08 14.61
C GLN A 108 -11.94 -0.37 14.92
N PRO A 109 -11.37 -1.10 13.95
CA PRO A 109 -11.04 -2.50 14.16
C PRO A 109 -9.89 -2.61 15.15
N PRO A 110 -9.86 -3.65 16.00
CA PRO A 110 -8.69 -3.93 16.79
C PRO A 110 -7.48 -4.09 15.87
N TYR A 111 -6.32 -3.66 16.34
CA TYR A 111 -5.09 -3.97 15.63
C TYR A 111 -4.87 -5.49 15.65
N TYR A 112 -3.98 -6.04 14.84
CA TYR A 112 -3.82 -7.49 14.69
C TYR A 112 -3.75 -8.22 16.04
N LEU A 113 -2.56 -8.43 16.59
CA LEU A 113 -2.37 -9.07 17.91
C LEU A 113 -1.68 -8.13 18.91
N SER A 114 -0.85 -7.23 18.41
CA SER A 114 -0.11 -6.26 19.21
C SER A 114 -0.82 -4.92 19.29
N LYS A 115 -0.46 -4.10 20.27
CA LYS A 115 -0.80 -2.68 20.29
C LYS A 115 -0.11 -2.01 19.11
N GLY A 116 -0.88 -1.52 18.18
CA GLY A 116 -0.41 -0.77 17.01
C GLY A 116 -1.04 0.61 16.96
N PRO A 117 -0.66 1.42 15.97
CA PRO A 117 -1.26 2.74 15.79
C PRO A 117 -2.76 2.62 15.56
N THR A 118 -3.51 3.56 16.13
CA THR A 118 -4.96 3.60 15.95
C THR A 118 -5.32 3.83 14.49
N ARG A 119 -6.40 3.22 14.08
CA ARG A 119 -6.89 3.30 12.70
C ARG A 119 -8.39 3.13 12.64
N ILE A 120 -9.00 3.79 11.67
CA ILE A 120 -10.38 3.53 11.28
C ILE A 120 -10.40 2.74 9.96
N GLN A 121 -11.47 2.02 9.73
CA GLN A 121 -11.66 1.21 8.52
C GLN A 121 -13.07 1.42 7.99
N PRO A 122 -13.25 1.68 6.68
CA PRO A 122 -14.58 1.77 6.10
C PRO A 122 -15.26 0.40 6.12
N VAL A 123 -16.54 0.38 6.47
CA VAL A 123 -17.36 -0.83 6.40
C VAL A 123 -17.45 -1.30 4.94
N GLY A 124 -17.18 -2.58 4.71
CA GLY A 124 -17.07 -3.15 3.36
C GLY A 124 -15.77 -2.82 2.62
N GLY A 125 -14.80 -2.17 3.28
CA GLY A 125 -13.47 -1.91 2.74
C GLY A 125 -13.47 -1.07 1.47
N GLY A 126 -12.41 -1.23 0.68
CA GLY A 126 -12.21 -0.43 -0.53
C GLY A 126 -13.23 -0.70 -1.63
N ALA A 127 -13.77 -1.91 -1.72
CA ALA A 127 -14.81 -2.21 -2.70
C ALA A 127 -16.06 -1.34 -2.48
N ASN A 128 -16.47 -1.16 -1.22
CA ASN A 128 -17.58 -0.28 -0.87
C ASN A 128 -17.25 1.19 -1.11
N LEU A 129 -16.04 1.65 -0.73
CA LEU A 129 -15.57 3.00 -1.04
C LEU A 129 -15.68 3.32 -2.54
N ILE A 130 -15.13 2.45 -3.39
CA ILE A 130 -15.18 2.63 -4.85
C ILE A 130 -16.63 2.69 -5.34
N LYS A 131 -17.49 1.77 -4.88
CA LYS A 131 -18.92 1.73 -5.27
C LYS A 131 -19.64 3.03 -4.91
N VAL A 132 -19.57 3.44 -3.66
CA VAL A 132 -20.30 4.60 -3.13
C VAL A 132 -19.82 5.89 -3.79
N LEU A 133 -18.50 6.10 -3.87
CA LEU A 133 -17.96 7.34 -4.45
C LEU A 133 -18.13 7.39 -5.97
N THR A 134 -18.13 6.25 -6.68
CA THR A 134 -18.46 6.22 -8.10
C THR A 134 -19.92 6.65 -8.33
N GLN A 135 -20.85 6.16 -7.51
CA GLN A 135 -22.26 6.55 -7.59
C GLN A 135 -22.44 8.06 -7.29
N ALA A 136 -21.75 8.57 -6.26
CA ALA A 136 -21.78 9.99 -5.92
C ALA A 136 -21.22 10.87 -7.06
N ALA A 137 -20.09 10.48 -7.64
CA ALA A 137 -19.45 11.20 -8.74
C ALA A 137 -20.32 11.19 -10.02
N ASN A 138 -20.95 10.06 -10.36
CA ASN A 138 -21.92 9.98 -11.46
C ASN A 138 -23.09 10.94 -11.23
N LYS A 139 -23.67 10.95 -10.01
CA LYS A 139 -24.77 11.86 -9.64
C LYS A 139 -24.34 13.33 -9.71
N ALA A 140 -23.07 13.63 -9.43
CA ALA A 140 -22.51 14.97 -9.53
C ALA A 140 -22.14 15.38 -10.98
N GLY A 141 -22.38 14.52 -11.98
CA GLY A 141 -22.15 14.82 -13.40
C GLY A 141 -20.77 14.47 -13.93
N VAL A 142 -19.97 13.68 -13.19
CA VAL A 142 -18.68 13.18 -13.69
C VAL A 142 -18.92 12.11 -14.75
N THR A 143 -18.28 12.27 -15.92
CA THR A 143 -18.28 11.28 -17.00
C THR A 143 -17.19 10.25 -16.78
N PHE A 144 -17.52 8.96 -16.83
CA PHE A 144 -16.55 7.87 -16.68
C PHE A 144 -16.25 7.19 -18.02
N ARG A 145 -14.97 6.91 -18.28
CA ARG A 145 -14.51 6.16 -19.45
C ARG A 145 -13.59 5.04 -19.03
N TYR A 146 -13.97 3.80 -19.29
CA TYR A 146 -13.26 2.59 -18.90
C TYR A 146 -12.56 1.93 -20.09
N GLY A 147 -11.52 1.12 -19.81
CA GLY A 147 -10.67 0.52 -20.85
C GLY A 147 -9.88 1.58 -21.62
N CYS A 148 -9.72 2.74 -21.03
CA CYS A 148 -9.18 3.96 -21.64
C CYS A 148 -7.77 4.23 -21.12
N VAL A 149 -6.77 4.02 -21.95
CA VAL A 149 -5.35 4.17 -21.59
C VAL A 149 -4.87 5.57 -21.93
N ALA A 150 -4.38 6.32 -20.94
CA ALA A 150 -3.71 7.60 -21.15
C ALA A 150 -2.31 7.38 -21.79
N ARG A 151 -1.97 8.12 -22.84
CA ARG A 151 -0.73 7.95 -23.60
C ARG A 151 0.18 9.15 -23.59
N GLU A 152 -0.40 10.36 -23.69
CA GLU A 152 0.40 11.58 -23.84
C GLU A 152 -0.39 12.80 -23.37
N ILE A 153 0.26 13.66 -22.60
CA ILE A 153 -0.28 14.96 -22.23
C ILE A 153 0.11 15.94 -23.33
N VAL A 154 -0.91 16.55 -23.94
CA VAL A 154 -0.72 17.59 -24.96
C VAL A 154 -0.61 18.95 -24.29
N THR A 155 0.41 19.71 -24.66
CA THR A 155 0.64 21.06 -24.13
C THR A 155 0.71 22.07 -25.26
N THR A 156 0.39 23.31 -24.96
CA THR A 156 0.64 24.51 -25.77
C THR A 156 1.44 25.51 -24.91
N ASP A 157 1.77 26.66 -25.47
CA ASP A 157 2.47 27.74 -24.73
C ASP A 157 1.69 28.20 -23.49
N GLY A 158 0.38 27.98 -23.45
CA GLY A 158 -0.50 28.32 -22.32
C GLY A 158 -0.66 27.23 -21.25
N GLY A 159 0.00 26.07 -21.38
CA GLY A 159 -0.11 24.97 -20.44
C GLY A 159 -0.76 23.71 -21.04
N ILE A 160 -1.55 23.00 -20.24
CA ILE A 160 -2.25 21.75 -20.68
C ILE A 160 -3.33 22.12 -21.72
N ALA A 161 -3.37 21.36 -22.82
CA ALA A 161 -4.34 21.52 -23.91
C ALA A 161 -5.15 20.24 -24.18
N GLY A 162 -4.67 19.08 -23.75
CA GLY A 162 -5.38 17.82 -23.99
C GLY A 162 -4.67 16.59 -23.45
N LEU A 163 -5.32 15.45 -23.60
CA LEU A 163 -4.80 14.13 -23.28
C LEU A 163 -5.05 13.18 -24.44
N VAL A 164 -3.99 12.62 -25.01
CA VAL A 164 -4.12 11.53 -25.97
C VAL A 164 -4.46 10.25 -25.21
N ILE A 165 -5.54 9.62 -25.60
CA ILE A 165 -6.01 8.35 -25.05
C ILE A 165 -6.11 7.28 -26.12
N GLU A 166 -6.10 6.03 -25.68
CA GLU A 166 -6.28 4.84 -26.50
C GLU A 166 -7.43 4.00 -25.93
N LEU A 167 -8.41 3.69 -26.75
CA LEU A 167 -9.56 2.85 -26.43
C LEU A 167 -9.64 1.71 -27.45
N GLY A 168 -9.20 0.51 -27.08
CA GLY A 168 -9.01 -0.58 -28.02
C GLY A 168 -7.93 -0.22 -29.07
N SER A 169 -8.30 -0.18 -30.34
CA SER A 169 -7.42 0.26 -31.45
C SER A 169 -7.57 1.74 -31.82
N ALA A 170 -8.56 2.43 -31.24
CA ALA A 170 -8.81 3.84 -31.54
C ALA A 170 -7.94 4.73 -30.65
N ARG A 171 -7.35 5.78 -31.28
CA ARG A 171 -6.60 6.82 -30.61
C ARG A 171 -7.28 8.16 -30.85
N GLU A 172 -7.54 8.90 -29.77
CA GLU A 172 -8.16 10.22 -29.83
C GLU A 172 -7.54 11.18 -28.82
N THR A 173 -7.74 12.47 -29.00
CA THR A 173 -7.33 13.49 -28.05
C THR A 173 -8.58 14.02 -27.33
N LEU A 174 -8.61 13.85 -26.00
CA LEU A 174 -9.58 14.49 -25.13
C LEU A 174 -9.12 15.94 -24.89
N PRO A 175 -9.95 16.96 -25.11
CA PRO A 175 -9.62 18.31 -24.68
C PRO A 175 -9.51 18.36 -23.16
N ALA A 176 -8.49 19.01 -22.64
CA ALA A 176 -8.27 19.20 -21.22
C ALA A 176 -7.58 20.56 -20.98
N ASP A 177 -8.14 21.37 -20.10
CA ASP A 177 -7.52 22.60 -19.61
C ASP A 177 -6.73 22.32 -18.32
N ALA A 178 -7.05 21.21 -17.63
CA ALA A 178 -6.29 20.68 -16.52
C ALA A 178 -6.37 19.15 -16.45
N ILE A 179 -5.34 18.52 -15.86
CA ILE A 179 -5.25 17.07 -15.66
C ILE A 179 -4.88 16.77 -14.21
N VAL A 180 -5.60 15.83 -13.59
CA VAL A 180 -5.20 15.22 -12.32
C VAL A 180 -4.70 13.81 -12.57
N LEU A 181 -3.42 13.58 -12.29
CA LEU A 181 -2.78 12.26 -12.32
C LEU A 181 -3.05 11.53 -11.00
N ALA A 182 -3.87 10.46 -11.03
CA ALA A 182 -4.26 9.66 -9.86
C ALA A 182 -4.18 8.15 -10.17
N CYS A 183 -3.28 7.75 -11.06
CA CYS A 183 -3.22 6.41 -11.66
C CYS A 183 -2.23 5.45 -10.99
N GLY A 184 -1.85 5.71 -9.73
CA GLY A 184 -1.00 4.84 -8.93
C GLY A 184 0.48 4.86 -9.32
N GLY A 185 1.24 3.89 -8.81
CA GLY A 185 2.67 3.74 -9.03
C GLY A 185 3.04 2.92 -10.26
N PHE A 186 4.15 2.16 -10.16
CA PHE A 186 4.68 1.43 -11.32
C PHE A 186 4.99 -0.05 -11.04
N GLN A 187 4.50 -0.61 -9.95
CA GLN A 187 4.77 -2.00 -9.55
C GLN A 187 4.20 -3.05 -10.52
N GLY A 188 3.25 -2.68 -11.36
CA GLY A 188 2.72 -3.51 -12.45
C GLY A 188 3.47 -3.36 -13.77
N ASN A 189 4.61 -2.64 -13.80
CA ASN A 189 5.43 -2.44 -15.00
C ASN A 189 6.78 -3.18 -14.87
N PRO A 190 6.94 -4.35 -15.53
CA PRO A 190 8.16 -5.15 -15.41
C PRO A 190 9.45 -4.38 -15.75
N ALA A 191 9.41 -3.52 -16.79
CA ALA A 191 10.59 -2.76 -17.19
C ALA A 191 11.00 -1.70 -16.15
N MET A 192 10.04 -1.00 -15.55
CA MET A 192 10.32 -0.05 -14.47
C MET A 192 10.79 -0.77 -13.20
N ILE A 193 10.17 -1.90 -12.85
CA ILE A 193 10.59 -2.70 -11.71
C ILE A 193 12.02 -3.21 -11.91
N ARG A 194 12.34 -3.77 -13.07
CA ARG A 194 13.72 -4.19 -13.36
C ARG A 194 14.71 -3.03 -13.25
N LYS A 195 14.34 -1.85 -13.77
CA LYS A 195 15.20 -0.66 -13.72
C LYS A 195 15.57 -0.22 -12.30
N TYR A 196 14.62 -0.29 -11.37
CA TYR A 196 14.80 0.26 -10.03
C TYR A 196 15.08 -0.79 -8.95
N PHE A 197 14.65 -2.04 -9.16
CA PHE A 197 14.79 -3.13 -8.18
C PHE A 197 15.64 -4.30 -8.66
N GLY A 198 16.14 -4.26 -9.91
CA GLY A 198 16.88 -5.34 -10.54
C GLY A 198 15.99 -6.49 -11.00
N ASP A 199 16.61 -7.51 -11.60
CA ASP A 199 15.90 -8.64 -12.23
C ASP A 199 15.00 -9.41 -11.25
N ARG A 200 15.44 -9.59 -10.00
CA ARG A 200 14.62 -10.25 -8.97
C ARG A 200 13.33 -9.51 -8.66
N GLY A 201 13.31 -8.18 -8.78
CA GLY A 201 12.10 -7.37 -8.53
C GLY A 201 10.97 -7.71 -9.49
N GLU A 202 11.27 -7.99 -10.76
CA GLU A 202 10.28 -8.30 -11.79
C GLU A 202 9.45 -9.56 -11.46
N ALA A 203 10.04 -10.54 -10.77
CA ALA A 203 9.38 -11.76 -10.36
C ALA A 203 8.53 -11.61 -9.07
N MET A 204 8.51 -10.42 -8.48
CA MET A 204 7.78 -10.20 -7.23
C MET A 204 6.27 -10.29 -7.42
N ARG A 205 5.59 -11.03 -6.52
CA ARG A 205 4.14 -11.18 -6.57
C ARG A 205 3.44 -9.83 -6.37
N LEU A 206 2.42 -9.56 -7.18
CA LEU A 206 1.52 -8.42 -6.96
C LEU A 206 0.53 -8.75 -5.85
N ILE A 207 0.30 -7.83 -4.92
CA ILE A 207 -0.52 -8.09 -3.72
C ILE A 207 -2.02 -8.25 -4.02
N SER A 208 -2.48 -7.66 -5.11
CA SER A 208 -3.90 -7.68 -5.49
C SER A 208 -4.08 -7.65 -7.01
N PRO A 209 -5.27 -8.04 -7.52
CA PRO A 209 -5.59 -7.92 -8.94
C PRO A 209 -5.50 -6.48 -9.48
N GLY A 210 -5.77 -5.47 -8.64
CA GLY A 210 -5.69 -4.06 -9.02
C GLY A 210 -4.27 -3.57 -9.29
N THR A 211 -3.28 -4.18 -8.66
CA THR A 211 -1.87 -3.78 -8.73
C THR A 211 -1.30 -3.86 -10.16
N ARG A 212 -1.79 -4.79 -11.00
CA ARG A 212 -1.34 -4.95 -12.40
C ARG A 212 -1.59 -3.73 -13.27
N PHE A 213 -2.53 -2.87 -12.89
CA PHE A 213 -2.85 -1.65 -13.63
C PHE A 213 -1.95 -0.47 -13.25
N ASN A 214 -1.12 -0.58 -12.23
CA ASN A 214 -0.16 0.44 -11.80
C ASN A 214 1.14 0.32 -12.61
N THR A 215 1.12 0.79 -13.84
CA THR A 215 2.21 0.62 -14.82
C THR A 215 3.05 1.87 -15.04
N GLY A 216 2.87 2.90 -14.21
CA GLY A 216 3.69 4.12 -14.26
C GLY A 216 3.41 5.04 -15.46
N ASP A 217 2.27 4.85 -16.17
CA ASP A 217 1.98 5.66 -17.37
C ASP A 217 1.91 7.15 -17.06
N GLY A 218 1.21 7.55 -15.99
CA GLY A 218 1.13 8.95 -15.56
C GLY A 218 2.48 9.52 -15.15
N ILE A 219 3.30 8.71 -14.46
CA ILE A 219 4.68 9.10 -14.11
C ILE A 219 5.48 9.37 -15.39
N ALA A 220 5.44 8.43 -16.34
CA ALA A 220 6.19 8.54 -17.58
C ALA A 220 5.76 9.77 -18.42
N MET A 221 4.45 10.05 -18.49
CA MET A 221 3.91 11.23 -19.18
C MET A 221 4.40 12.52 -18.54
N ALA A 222 4.34 12.64 -17.21
CA ALA A 222 4.81 13.84 -16.52
C ALA A 222 6.32 14.03 -16.63
N LEU A 223 7.12 12.95 -16.53
CA LEU A 223 8.56 13.02 -16.71
C LEU A 223 8.97 13.46 -18.11
N LYS A 224 8.19 13.18 -19.17
CA LYS A 224 8.42 13.72 -20.52
C LYS A 224 8.23 15.23 -20.59
N LEU A 225 7.41 15.81 -19.70
CA LEU A 225 7.24 17.24 -19.54
C LEU A 225 8.32 17.89 -18.65
N GLY A 226 9.30 17.11 -18.18
CA GLY A 226 10.35 17.55 -17.28
C GLY A 226 9.97 17.57 -15.81
N ALA A 227 8.90 16.87 -15.39
CA ALA A 227 8.49 16.84 -14.01
C ALA A 227 9.58 16.30 -13.07
N ASP A 228 9.68 16.90 -11.88
CA ASP A 228 10.63 16.52 -10.85
C ASP A 228 10.25 15.18 -10.21
N LYS A 229 11.26 14.42 -9.81
CA LYS A 229 11.13 13.15 -9.10
C LYS A 229 11.21 13.36 -7.59
N SER A 230 10.47 12.54 -6.84
CA SER A 230 10.52 12.49 -5.37
C SER A 230 10.35 11.06 -4.86
N GLY A 231 10.63 10.84 -3.58
CA GLY A 231 10.51 9.53 -2.93
C GLY A 231 11.66 8.56 -3.23
N ASP A 232 11.62 7.38 -2.61
CA ASP A 232 12.57 6.31 -2.88
C ASP A 232 12.18 5.51 -4.11
N TRP A 233 12.89 5.70 -5.21
CA TRP A 233 12.63 4.99 -6.47
C TRP A 233 12.98 3.49 -6.43
N ASN A 234 13.80 3.07 -5.47
CA ASN A 234 14.10 1.68 -5.14
C ASN A 234 13.44 1.22 -3.83
N GLY A 235 12.46 1.98 -3.35
CA GLY A 235 11.62 1.69 -2.20
C GLY A 235 10.24 1.19 -2.61
N MET A 236 9.73 0.20 -1.88
CA MET A 236 8.38 -0.33 -2.06
C MET A 236 7.80 -0.81 -0.74
N HIS A 237 6.49 -0.71 -0.60
CA HIS A 237 5.76 -1.43 0.43
C HIS A 237 5.46 -2.84 -0.05
N CYS A 238 5.81 -3.83 0.76
CA CYS A 238 5.49 -5.22 0.51
C CYS A 238 5.13 -5.95 1.80
N GLU A 239 4.41 -7.05 1.65
CA GLU A 239 3.89 -7.84 2.77
C GLU A 239 4.22 -9.32 2.59
N PRO A 240 4.48 -10.08 3.68
CA PRO A 240 4.63 -11.52 3.62
C PRO A 240 3.26 -12.17 3.44
N VAL A 241 3.06 -12.85 2.32
CA VAL A 241 1.79 -13.46 1.95
C VAL A 241 1.91 -14.96 1.71
N ASP A 242 0.82 -15.67 1.91
CA ASP A 242 0.71 -17.08 1.54
C ASP A 242 0.55 -17.21 0.01
N PRO A 243 1.52 -17.81 -0.70
CA PRO A 243 1.44 -17.95 -2.16
C PRO A 243 0.33 -18.88 -2.64
N ARG A 244 -0.22 -19.74 -1.78
CA ARG A 244 -1.27 -20.71 -2.11
C ARG A 244 -2.66 -20.08 -2.17
N SER A 245 -2.83 -18.96 -1.43
CA SER A 245 -4.10 -18.26 -1.33
C SER A 245 -4.46 -17.54 -2.63
N LYS A 246 -5.76 -17.53 -2.95
CA LYS A 246 -6.37 -16.78 -4.05
C LYS A 246 -6.95 -15.44 -3.61
N ASN A 247 -7.00 -15.19 -2.31
CA ASN A 247 -7.48 -13.94 -1.75
C ASN A 247 -6.57 -12.76 -2.14
N SER A 248 -7.11 -11.56 -2.10
CA SER A 248 -6.32 -10.34 -2.19
C SER A 248 -5.60 -10.10 -0.85
N ALA A 249 -4.31 -9.75 -0.90
CA ALA A 249 -3.48 -9.48 0.26
C ALA A 249 -3.57 -10.59 1.34
N PRO A 250 -3.25 -11.85 1.02
CA PRO A 250 -3.38 -12.98 1.95
C PRO A 250 -2.19 -13.02 2.92
N VAL A 251 -2.06 -11.99 3.73
CA VAL A 251 -0.94 -11.82 4.67
C VAL A 251 -0.95 -12.87 5.77
N VAL A 252 0.26 -13.26 6.19
CA VAL A 252 0.50 -14.16 7.33
C VAL A 252 1.48 -13.48 8.26
N LEU A 253 0.97 -12.88 9.33
CA LEU A 253 1.70 -12.00 10.23
C LEU A 253 1.95 -12.62 11.62
N ILE A 254 1.84 -13.93 11.75
CA ILE A 254 2.10 -14.69 12.98
C ILE A 254 3.56 -15.10 13.14
N TYR A 255 4.41 -14.81 12.13
CA TYR A 255 5.83 -15.19 12.10
C TYR A 255 6.64 -14.75 13.34
N PRO A 256 6.31 -13.64 14.05
CA PRO A 256 7.07 -13.26 15.25
C PRO A 256 7.02 -14.29 16.36
N TYR A 257 5.96 -15.10 16.43
CA TYR A 257 5.73 -16.06 17.50
C TYR A 257 6.35 -17.44 17.24
N GLY A 258 7.06 -17.60 16.15
CA GLY A 258 7.86 -18.74 15.75
C GLY A 258 9.20 -18.33 15.16
N ILE A 259 9.67 -19.08 14.17
CA ILE A 259 10.87 -18.78 13.39
C ILE A 259 10.54 -18.76 11.89
N VAL A 260 11.34 -18.07 11.09
CA VAL A 260 11.22 -18.07 9.63
C VAL A 260 12.47 -18.74 9.04
N VAL A 261 12.25 -19.80 8.28
CA VAL A 261 13.31 -20.58 7.65
C VAL A 261 13.20 -20.56 6.12
N ASP A 262 14.33 -20.72 5.44
CA ASP A 262 14.37 -20.97 3.99
C ASP A 262 14.18 -22.47 3.66
N LYS A 263 14.30 -22.84 2.38
CA LYS A 263 14.20 -24.24 1.94
C LYS A 263 15.30 -25.16 2.46
N THR A 264 16.41 -24.62 2.92
CA THR A 264 17.48 -25.38 3.57
C THR A 264 17.25 -25.58 5.07
N GLY A 265 16.11 -25.15 5.59
CA GLY A 265 15.75 -25.22 6.99
C GLY A 265 16.46 -24.19 7.89
N ARG A 266 17.22 -23.24 7.32
CA ARG A 266 17.98 -22.22 8.09
C ARG A 266 17.15 -20.99 8.36
N ARG A 267 17.24 -20.44 9.58
CA ARG A 267 16.65 -19.15 9.93
C ARG A 267 17.27 -18.03 9.10
N ILE A 268 16.44 -17.08 8.67
CA ILE A 268 16.84 -16.00 7.75
C ILE A 268 16.64 -14.60 8.33
N PHE A 269 15.94 -14.44 9.46
CA PHE A 269 15.48 -13.12 9.91
C PHE A 269 15.39 -13.06 11.44
N ASP A 270 15.48 -11.87 12.04
CA ASP A 270 15.07 -11.62 13.43
C ASP A 270 13.56 -11.37 13.46
N GLU A 271 12.78 -12.39 13.69
CA GLU A 271 11.34 -12.31 13.69
C GLU A 271 10.80 -11.49 14.88
N GLY A 272 11.64 -11.29 15.89
CA GLY A 272 11.35 -10.52 17.09
C GLY A 272 11.93 -9.10 17.09
N GLY A 273 12.46 -8.61 15.99
CA GLY A 273 13.15 -7.30 15.90
C GLY A 273 12.27 -6.07 16.11
N GLY A 274 10.98 -6.26 16.31
CA GLY A 274 9.98 -5.22 16.55
C GLY A 274 8.57 -5.77 16.44
N LEU A 275 7.57 -4.92 16.60
CA LEU A 275 6.18 -5.31 16.38
C LEU A 275 5.96 -5.71 14.90
N MET A 276 5.00 -6.57 14.62
CA MET A 276 4.79 -7.11 13.27
C MET A 276 4.67 -6.01 12.20
N HIS A 277 4.04 -4.88 12.49
CA HIS A 277 3.87 -3.78 11.55
C HIS A 277 5.13 -2.93 11.32
N GLU A 278 6.15 -3.12 12.13
CA GLU A 278 7.48 -2.50 11.97
C GLU A 278 8.41 -3.42 11.17
N THR A 279 8.15 -4.72 11.13
CA THR A 279 9.08 -5.72 10.58
C THR A 279 8.57 -6.42 9.33
N TRP A 280 7.26 -6.47 9.06
CA TRP A 280 6.69 -7.26 7.94
C TRP A 280 7.22 -6.85 6.56
N GLU A 281 7.44 -5.55 6.32
CA GLU A 281 7.97 -5.06 5.05
C GLU A 281 9.42 -5.53 4.86
N TRP A 282 10.23 -5.44 5.92
CA TRP A 282 11.61 -5.91 5.90
C TRP A 282 11.69 -7.42 5.68
N LEU A 283 10.84 -8.20 6.37
CA LEU A 283 10.75 -9.64 6.16
C LEU A 283 10.35 -9.97 4.72
N ALA A 284 9.30 -9.35 4.18
CA ALA A 284 8.84 -9.60 2.83
C ALA A 284 9.92 -9.29 1.78
N ARG A 285 10.62 -8.15 1.95
CA ARG A 285 11.77 -7.78 1.10
C ARG A 285 12.93 -8.77 1.28
N HIS A 286 13.24 -9.20 2.49
CA HIS A 286 14.29 -10.18 2.75
C HIS A 286 13.97 -11.51 2.05
N ILE A 287 12.76 -12.03 2.21
CA ILE A 287 12.32 -13.25 1.53
C ILE A 287 12.52 -13.12 0.03
N HIS A 288 12.04 -12.04 -0.57
CA HIS A 288 12.07 -11.91 -2.01
C HIS A 288 13.48 -11.69 -2.57
N PHE A 289 14.25 -10.74 -1.99
CA PHE A 289 15.53 -10.30 -2.56
C PHE A 289 16.74 -11.05 -2.03
N ARG A 290 16.66 -11.71 -0.85
CA ARG A 290 17.80 -12.31 -0.17
C ARG A 290 17.70 -13.83 -0.02
N THR A 291 16.49 -14.40 -0.05
CA THR A 291 16.28 -15.83 0.17
C THR A 291 16.33 -16.60 -1.16
N PRO A 292 16.95 -17.79 -1.22
CA PRO A 292 16.87 -18.65 -2.39
C PRO A 292 15.42 -18.96 -2.76
N ASN A 293 15.11 -18.94 -4.06
CA ASN A 293 13.78 -19.18 -4.61
C ASN A 293 12.69 -18.19 -4.15
N SER A 294 13.03 -17.11 -3.45
CA SER A 294 12.11 -16.08 -2.95
C SER A 294 10.94 -16.64 -2.13
N VAL A 295 11.15 -17.73 -1.40
CA VAL A 295 10.18 -18.36 -0.52
C VAL A 295 10.81 -18.70 0.82
N ALA A 296 10.06 -18.50 1.90
CA ALA A 296 10.41 -18.92 3.26
C ALA A 296 9.18 -19.56 3.93
N TYR A 297 9.38 -20.08 5.13
CA TYR A 297 8.33 -20.74 5.89
C TYR A 297 8.34 -20.24 7.33
N ALA A 298 7.19 -19.77 7.81
CA ALA A 298 6.99 -19.51 9.24
C ALA A 298 6.73 -20.87 9.92
N ILE A 299 7.61 -21.25 10.85
CA ILE A 299 7.53 -22.50 11.62
C ILE A 299 7.09 -22.15 13.04
N LEU A 300 6.02 -22.74 13.50
CA LEU A 300 5.42 -22.53 14.81
C LEU A 300 5.09 -23.88 15.45
N ASP A 301 4.67 -23.87 16.70
CA ASP A 301 4.11 -25.02 17.36
C ASP A 301 2.68 -24.76 17.88
N ARG A 302 2.05 -25.75 18.48
CA ARG A 302 0.67 -25.70 18.99
C ARG A 302 0.37 -24.47 19.84
N ARG A 303 1.36 -23.89 20.53
CA ARG A 303 1.17 -22.69 21.38
C ARG A 303 0.76 -21.44 20.61
N LEU A 304 0.83 -21.43 19.26
CA LEU A 304 0.14 -20.42 18.46
C LEU A 304 -1.35 -20.37 18.79
N LEU A 305 -1.99 -21.51 18.98
CA LEU A 305 -3.42 -21.62 19.24
C LEU A 305 -3.83 -21.04 20.62
N ASP A 306 -2.87 -20.89 21.53
CA ASP A 306 -3.09 -20.32 22.86
C ASP A 306 -3.07 -18.77 22.82
N ILE A 307 -2.66 -18.15 21.69
CA ILE A 307 -2.67 -16.71 21.52
C ILE A 307 -4.10 -16.27 21.16
N THR A 308 -4.70 -15.46 22.01
CA THR A 308 -6.05 -14.94 21.78
C THR A 308 -6.13 -14.24 20.41
N ASP A 309 -7.12 -14.60 19.62
CA ASP A 309 -7.40 -14.00 18.31
C ASP A 309 -6.25 -14.09 17.28
N TYR A 310 -5.34 -15.05 17.40
CA TYR A 310 -4.18 -15.19 16.47
C TYR A 310 -4.60 -15.19 14.99
N TYR A 311 -5.79 -15.66 14.67
CA TYR A 311 -6.35 -15.71 13.33
C TYR A 311 -6.52 -14.31 12.69
N ARG A 312 -6.61 -13.24 13.48
CA ARG A 312 -6.66 -11.87 12.97
C ARG A 312 -5.41 -11.47 12.18
N ALA A 313 -4.29 -12.12 12.46
CA ALA A 313 -3.02 -11.90 11.77
C ALA A 313 -2.83 -12.81 10.54
N ILE A 314 -3.86 -13.56 10.15
CA ILE A 314 -3.85 -14.48 9.00
C ILE A 314 -5.05 -14.16 8.10
N ARG A 315 -4.75 -13.80 6.84
CA ARG A 315 -5.79 -13.55 5.82
C ARG A 315 -5.79 -14.59 4.70
N SER A 316 -4.94 -15.60 4.81
CA SER A 316 -5.01 -16.76 3.92
C SER A 316 -6.20 -17.62 4.30
N GLU A 317 -6.97 -18.05 3.30
CA GLU A 317 -8.04 -19.06 3.45
C GLU A 317 -7.49 -20.48 3.42
N VAL A 318 -6.19 -20.64 3.10
CA VAL A 318 -5.55 -21.95 2.99
C VAL A 318 -5.01 -22.36 4.36
N PRO A 319 -5.41 -23.52 4.90
CA PRO A 319 -4.88 -24.00 6.17
C PRO A 319 -3.35 -24.17 6.14
N PRO A 320 -2.68 -24.05 7.30
CA PRO A 320 -1.25 -24.37 7.40
C PRO A 320 -0.99 -25.87 7.17
N ALA A 321 0.25 -26.17 6.80
CA ALA A 321 0.74 -27.54 6.99
C ALA A 321 0.88 -27.84 8.48
N GLN A 322 0.54 -29.06 8.89
CA GLN A 322 0.63 -29.51 10.28
C GLN A 322 1.15 -30.94 10.35
N ALA A 323 1.99 -31.22 11.35
CA ALA A 323 2.51 -32.55 11.61
C ALA A 323 2.89 -32.72 13.10
N ASP A 324 2.92 -33.97 13.57
CA ASP A 324 3.33 -34.26 14.92
C ASP A 324 4.85 -34.28 15.11
N THR A 325 5.60 -34.35 14.01
CA THR A 325 7.07 -34.28 14.03
C THR A 325 7.58 -33.21 13.05
N LEU A 326 8.77 -32.67 13.34
CA LEU A 326 9.43 -31.71 12.43
C LEU A 326 9.84 -32.36 11.10
N ASP A 327 10.21 -33.64 11.12
CA ASP A 327 10.55 -34.38 9.92
C ASP A 327 9.37 -34.52 8.95
N GLU A 328 8.21 -34.89 9.46
CA GLU A 328 6.97 -34.97 8.67
C GLU A 328 6.56 -33.57 8.14
N LEU A 329 6.67 -32.54 9.00
CA LEU A 329 6.37 -31.16 8.58
C LEU A 329 7.31 -30.73 7.46
N ALA A 330 8.62 -30.97 7.58
CA ALA A 330 9.62 -30.63 6.59
C ALA A 330 9.34 -31.28 5.24
N LYS A 331 8.98 -32.56 5.24
CA LYS A 331 8.58 -33.33 4.04
C LYS A 331 7.33 -32.73 3.37
N GLN A 332 6.30 -32.38 4.17
CA GLN A 332 5.06 -31.77 3.65
C GLN A 332 5.32 -30.44 2.93
N ILE A 333 6.22 -29.61 3.45
CA ILE A 333 6.49 -28.26 2.91
C ILE A 333 7.69 -28.22 1.97
N GLY A 334 8.41 -29.32 1.77
CA GLY A 334 9.57 -29.40 0.88
C GLY A 334 10.77 -28.61 1.38
N VAL A 335 11.00 -28.62 2.71
CA VAL A 335 12.17 -28.05 3.40
C VAL A 335 13.13 -29.20 3.75
N ASP A 336 14.42 -28.93 3.78
CA ASP A 336 15.44 -29.88 4.25
C ASP A 336 15.17 -30.25 5.70
N ALA A 337 14.90 -31.54 5.95
CA ALA A 337 14.49 -32.03 7.26
C ALA A 337 15.64 -31.98 8.30
N ASP A 338 16.86 -32.33 7.90
CA ASP A 338 18.03 -32.28 8.78
C ASP A 338 18.40 -30.83 9.11
N GLY A 339 18.33 -29.94 8.12
CA GLY A 339 18.52 -28.51 8.30
C GLY A 339 17.48 -27.90 9.24
N LEU A 340 16.20 -28.25 9.09
CA LEU A 340 15.13 -27.78 9.98
C LEU A 340 15.32 -28.31 11.41
N ALA A 341 15.60 -29.59 11.57
CA ALA A 341 15.83 -30.20 12.89
C ALA A 341 17.03 -29.54 13.61
N THR A 342 18.15 -29.36 12.91
CA THR A 342 19.34 -28.69 13.43
C THR A 342 19.02 -27.24 13.85
N THR A 343 18.29 -26.51 13.01
CA THR A 343 17.91 -25.12 13.29
C THR A 343 17.00 -25.01 14.50
N VAL A 344 15.98 -25.86 14.59
CA VAL A 344 15.04 -25.87 15.74
C VAL A 344 15.75 -26.27 17.02
N ALA A 345 16.64 -27.26 16.98
CA ALA A 345 17.42 -27.66 18.15
C ALA A 345 18.33 -26.52 18.66
N ALA A 346 19.05 -25.84 17.75
CA ALA A 346 19.89 -24.69 18.10
C ALA A 346 19.07 -23.52 18.63
N TYR A 347 17.92 -23.24 18.00
CA TYR A 347 16.99 -22.19 18.46
C TYR A 347 16.45 -22.51 19.85
N ASN A 348 15.99 -23.73 20.09
CA ASN A 348 15.43 -24.16 21.38
C ASN A 348 16.48 -24.06 22.50
N ALA A 349 17.72 -24.48 22.22
CA ALA A 349 18.82 -24.35 23.18
C ALA A 349 19.18 -22.89 23.51
N ALA A 350 18.90 -21.97 22.59
CA ALA A 350 19.11 -20.52 22.79
C ALA A 350 17.95 -19.81 23.52
N CYS A 351 16.80 -20.45 23.69
CA CYS A 351 15.65 -19.90 24.40
C CYS A 351 15.83 -20.04 25.92
N LEU A 352 16.56 -19.13 26.55
CA LEU A 352 16.92 -19.19 27.97
C LEU A 352 15.94 -18.47 28.90
N GLY A 353 15.00 -17.71 28.35
CA GLY A 353 14.05 -16.91 29.11
C GLY A 353 12.90 -17.73 29.70
N ASN A 354 12.20 -17.15 30.69
CA ASN A 354 10.98 -17.76 31.24
C ASN A 354 9.84 -17.72 30.21
N PRO A 355 9.36 -18.84 29.67
CA PRO A 355 8.30 -18.85 28.66
C PRO A 355 6.95 -18.28 29.16
N ASN A 356 6.74 -18.17 30.48
CA ASN A 356 5.55 -17.56 31.10
C ASN A 356 5.57 -16.01 31.00
N ALA A 357 6.72 -15.41 30.64
CA ALA A 357 6.82 -13.97 30.38
C ALA A 357 6.34 -13.58 28.97
N PHE A 358 5.98 -14.53 28.14
CA PHE A 358 5.50 -14.31 26.79
C PHE A 358 4.24 -13.42 26.76
N ASP A 359 4.29 -12.36 25.97
CA ASP A 359 3.17 -11.45 25.72
C ASP A 359 3.09 -11.11 24.23
N ALA A 360 2.14 -11.69 23.51
CA ALA A 360 1.95 -11.45 22.08
C ALA A 360 1.57 -9.99 21.75
N THR A 361 1.15 -9.19 22.73
CA THR A 361 0.61 -7.85 22.51
C THR A 361 1.66 -6.75 22.48
N ARG A 362 2.90 -7.04 22.88
CA ARG A 362 4.02 -6.08 22.94
C ARG A 362 5.36 -6.79 22.74
N CYS A 363 6.40 -6.04 22.44
CA CYS A 363 7.76 -6.54 22.55
C CYS A 363 7.99 -6.93 24.01
N ASP A 364 8.10 -8.24 24.27
CA ASP A 364 8.09 -8.79 25.64
C ASP A 364 9.48 -8.91 26.27
N GLY A 365 10.53 -8.63 25.48
CA GLY A 365 11.92 -8.76 25.92
C GLY A 365 12.41 -10.21 26.05
N LEU A 366 11.59 -11.20 25.69
CA LEU A 366 11.95 -12.61 25.73
C LEU A 366 12.89 -12.91 24.55
N ALA A 367 14.17 -12.58 24.72
CA ALA A 367 15.20 -12.73 23.70
C ALA A 367 15.89 -14.09 23.80
N ALA A 368 16.35 -14.60 22.66
CA ALA A 368 17.27 -15.75 22.62
C ALA A 368 18.70 -15.33 23.01
N ALA A 369 19.53 -16.32 23.29
CA ALA A 369 20.96 -16.09 23.55
C ALA A 369 21.62 -15.28 22.42
N LYS A 370 22.50 -14.34 22.74
CA LYS A 370 23.19 -13.46 21.77
C LYS A 370 24.04 -14.21 20.73
N THR A 371 24.38 -15.46 21.02
CA THR A 371 25.13 -16.35 20.10
C THR A 371 24.28 -16.87 18.96
N LEU A 372 22.93 -16.80 19.08
CA LEU A 372 22.02 -17.23 18.01
C LEU A 372 22.06 -16.23 16.84
N GLN A 373 22.23 -16.76 15.62
CA GLN A 373 22.19 -15.96 14.39
C GLN A 373 21.21 -16.57 13.38
N PRO A 374 20.33 -15.75 12.75
CA PRO A 374 20.00 -14.36 13.15
C PRO A 374 19.51 -14.27 14.60
N SER A 375 19.63 -13.11 15.24
CA SER A 375 19.09 -12.86 16.58
C SER A 375 17.58 -13.13 16.64
N LYS A 376 17.07 -13.33 17.86
CA LYS A 376 15.62 -13.35 18.16
C LYS A 376 15.41 -12.42 19.34
N SER A 377 14.97 -11.19 19.06
CA SER A 377 14.98 -10.10 20.05
C SER A 377 13.79 -10.11 21.00
N ASN A 378 12.67 -10.71 20.61
CA ASN A 378 11.45 -10.89 21.39
C ASN A 378 10.80 -12.23 21.07
N TRP A 379 9.88 -12.67 21.93
CA TRP A 379 9.05 -13.86 21.77
C TRP A 379 9.83 -15.16 21.55
N ALA A 380 11.04 -15.25 22.10
CA ALA A 380 11.87 -16.45 22.00
C ALA A 380 11.34 -17.56 22.93
N ARG A 381 10.45 -18.40 22.40
CA ARG A 381 9.95 -19.63 23.03
C ARG A 381 10.38 -20.84 22.22
N ALA A 382 10.89 -21.87 22.88
CA ALA A 382 11.29 -23.11 22.23
C ALA A 382 10.14 -23.70 21.40
N ILE A 383 10.38 -24.24 20.23
CA ILE A 383 9.40 -24.91 19.34
C ILE A 383 9.46 -26.42 19.64
N GLU A 384 8.52 -26.91 20.47
CA GLU A 384 8.62 -28.28 21.04
C GLU A 384 7.27 -28.98 21.23
N LYS A 385 6.13 -28.28 21.05
CA LYS A 385 4.80 -28.83 21.32
C LYS A 385 4.04 -29.12 20.01
N PRO A 386 3.87 -30.41 19.65
CA PRO A 386 3.08 -30.74 18.45
C PRO A 386 1.58 -30.40 18.64
N PRO A 387 0.81 -30.23 17.54
CA PRO A 387 1.33 -30.27 16.18
C PRO A 387 2.22 -29.05 15.86
N PHE A 388 3.28 -29.31 15.08
CA PHE A 388 4.08 -28.26 14.45
C PHE A 388 3.32 -27.68 13.26
N ILE A 389 3.43 -26.38 13.05
CA ILE A 389 2.61 -25.62 12.11
C ILE A 389 3.53 -24.87 11.14
N ALA A 390 3.23 -24.89 9.83
CA ALA A 390 3.98 -24.13 8.84
C ALA A 390 3.08 -23.38 7.86
N TYR A 391 3.45 -22.12 7.58
CA TYR A 391 2.90 -21.32 6.50
C TYR A 391 4.03 -20.96 5.51
N PRO A 392 3.87 -21.20 4.19
CA PRO A 392 4.77 -20.64 3.20
C PRO A 392 4.58 -19.14 3.09
N LEU A 393 5.68 -18.41 2.91
CA LEU A 393 5.72 -16.96 2.81
C LEU A 393 6.48 -16.54 1.55
N VAL A 394 5.90 -15.63 0.79
CA VAL A 394 6.58 -14.88 -0.29
C VAL A 394 6.36 -13.39 -0.09
N GLY A 395 7.27 -12.56 -0.60
CA GLY A 395 7.06 -11.12 -0.64
C GLY A 395 6.06 -10.75 -1.73
N ALA A 396 5.06 -9.91 -1.42
CA ALA A 396 4.13 -9.35 -2.39
C ALA A 396 4.15 -7.82 -2.36
N VAL A 397 4.34 -7.17 -3.53
CA VAL A 397 4.39 -5.71 -3.61
C VAL A 397 3.00 -5.10 -3.63
N ALA A 398 2.79 -4.12 -2.75
CA ALA A 398 1.55 -3.35 -2.66
C ALA A 398 1.64 -2.04 -3.43
N TYR A 399 2.71 -1.26 -3.22
CA TYR A 399 2.94 0.02 -3.90
C TYR A 399 4.41 0.44 -3.87
N THR A 400 4.77 1.32 -4.81
CA THR A 400 6.12 1.89 -4.95
C THR A 400 6.20 3.26 -4.27
N PHE A 401 7.42 3.67 -3.84
CA PHE A 401 7.62 4.94 -3.15
C PHE A 401 8.07 6.07 -4.07
N GLY A 402 8.76 5.74 -5.16
CA GLY A 402 9.17 6.70 -6.16
C GLY A 402 7.99 7.24 -6.95
N GLY A 403 7.96 8.53 -7.20
CA GLY A 403 6.91 9.21 -7.93
C GLY A 403 7.27 10.65 -8.30
N LEU A 404 6.25 11.44 -8.57
CA LEU A 404 6.36 12.84 -8.93
C LEU A 404 6.52 13.73 -7.69
N SER A 405 7.26 14.83 -7.82
CA SER A 405 7.30 15.90 -6.84
C SER A 405 6.08 16.79 -7.01
N THR A 406 5.45 17.16 -5.89
CA THR A 406 4.31 18.09 -5.86
C THR A 406 4.46 19.10 -4.75
N ASP A 407 3.85 20.27 -4.91
CA ASP A 407 3.66 21.19 -3.79
C ASP A 407 2.45 20.80 -2.93
N LEU A 408 2.20 21.58 -1.87
CA LEU A 408 1.06 21.33 -0.94
C LEU A 408 -0.33 21.60 -1.58
N ARG A 409 -0.37 22.20 -2.76
CA ARG A 409 -1.57 22.33 -3.60
C ARG A 409 -1.69 21.20 -4.62
N THR A 410 -0.82 20.18 -4.54
CA THR A 410 -0.76 19.00 -5.42
C THR A 410 -0.37 19.30 -6.88
N ARG A 411 0.13 20.51 -7.18
CA ARG A 411 0.63 20.84 -8.51
C ARG A 411 1.93 20.09 -8.75
N VAL A 412 2.06 19.45 -9.90
CA VAL A 412 3.30 18.75 -10.30
C VAL A 412 4.40 19.78 -10.54
N LEU A 413 5.59 19.54 -10.02
CA LEU A 413 6.73 20.46 -10.11
C LEU A 413 7.65 20.07 -11.27
N ARG A 414 8.24 21.10 -11.88
CA ARG A 414 9.36 21.05 -12.83
C ARG A 414 10.38 22.11 -12.43
N GLU A 415 11.61 21.69 -12.12
CA GLU A 415 12.65 22.60 -11.61
C GLU A 415 12.16 23.44 -10.40
N GLY A 416 11.39 22.78 -9.52
CA GLY A 416 10.79 23.41 -8.33
C GLY A 416 9.58 24.32 -8.59
N ALA A 417 9.21 24.60 -9.84
CA ALA A 417 8.06 25.43 -10.21
C ALA A 417 6.87 24.56 -10.68
N PRO A 418 5.61 24.96 -10.38
CA PRO A 418 4.44 24.22 -10.84
C PRO A 418 4.30 24.18 -12.36
N ILE A 419 3.97 23.00 -12.92
CA ILE A 419 3.51 22.86 -14.31
C ILE A 419 2.04 23.32 -14.35
N PRO A 420 1.69 24.40 -15.09
CA PRO A 420 0.34 24.91 -15.13
C PRO A 420 -0.68 23.87 -15.60
N GLY A 421 -1.80 23.71 -14.86
CA GLY A 421 -2.86 22.78 -15.18
C GLY A 421 -2.56 21.29 -14.88
N LEU A 422 -1.39 20.95 -14.32
CA LEU A 422 -1.04 19.56 -14.01
C LEU A 422 -0.95 19.30 -12.50
N TYR A 423 -1.79 18.38 -12.02
CA TYR A 423 -1.90 17.97 -10.62
C TYR A 423 -1.62 16.49 -10.47
N ALA A 424 -1.19 16.06 -9.28
CA ALA A 424 -1.01 14.64 -8.96
C ALA A 424 -1.36 14.34 -7.50
N ALA A 425 -2.01 13.18 -7.26
CA ALA A 425 -2.37 12.76 -5.91
C ALA A 425 -2.34 11.24 -5.76
N GLY A 426 -2.08 10.78 -4.53
CA GLY A 426 -2.01 9.36 -4.19
C GLY A 426 -0.63 8.76 -4.44
N GLU A 427 -0.59 7.48 -4.79
CA GLU A 427 0.66 6.72 -4.93
C GLU A 427 1.61 7.27 -6.02
N ILE A 428 1.08 7.93 -7.04
CA ILE A 428 1.88 8.54 -8.11
C ILE A 428 2.84 9.62 -7.60
N THR A 429 2.60 10.17 -6.41
CA THR A 429 3.46 11.17 -5.78
C THR A 429 4.48 10.52 -4.86
N GLY A 430 5.73 10.98 -4.92
CA GLY A 430 6.83 10.38 -4.19
C GLY A 430 7.10 11.08 -2.86
N HIS A 431 6.41 10.69 -1.80
CA HIS A 431 6.60 11.25 -0.45
C HIS A 431 7.03 10.21 0.59
N PHE A 432 7.22 8.95 0.19
CA PHE A 432 7.65 7.90 1.10
C PHE A 432 9.12 7.52 0.86
N TYR A 433 9.79 7.22 1.96
CA TYR A 433 11.20 6.86 2.02
C TYR A 433 11.39 5.75 3.03
N ALA A 434 12.41 4.92 2.85
CA ALA A 434 12.77 3.80 3.72
C ALA A 434 11.64 2.78 3.90
N THR A 435 10.62 3.08 4.71
CA THR A 435 9.44 2.25 4.93
C THR A 435 8.14 3.03 4.72
N ALA A 436 7.06 2.32 4.48
CA ALA A 436 5.74 2.91 4.37
C ALA A 436 5.18 3.25 5.75
N PRO A 437 4.75 4.49 6.01
CA PRO A 437 3.97 4.79 7.20
C PRO A 437 2.68 3.96 7.23
N ASN A 438 2.44 3.26 8.35
CA ASN A 438 1.33 2.33 8.49
C ASN A 438 -0.05 3.01 8.38
N ALA A 439 -0.95 2.43 7.59
CA ALA A 439 -2.33 2.86 7.36
C ALA A 439 -2.49 4.30 6.83
N VAL A 440 -1.51 4.82 6.07
CA VAL A 440 -1.49 6.20 5.56
C VAL A 440 -1.75 6.30 4.07
N SER A 441 -1.44 5.27 3.28
CA SER A 441 -1.49 5.34 1.82
C SER A 441 -2.87 5.70 1.25
N VAL A 442 -3.94 5.15 1.81
CA VAL A 442 -5.33 5.48 1.42
C VAL A 442 -5.75 6.84 1.97
N LEU A 443 -5.38 7.16 3.20
CA LEU A 443 -5.69 8.46 3.81
C LEU A 443 -5.09 9.61 2.99
N ARG A 444 -3.78 9.52 2.63
CA ARG A 444 -3.15 10.54 1.77
C ARG A 444 -3.79 10.62 0.38
N ALA A 445 -4.22 9.48 -0.16
CA ALA A 445 -4.87 9.47 -1.47
C ALA A 445 -6.19 10.24 -1.46
N PHE A 446 -7.01 10.11 -0.41
CA PHE A 446 -8.24 10.88 -0.27
C PHE A 446 -7.98 12.35 0.04
N VAL A 447 -7.09 12.67 0.98
CA VAL A 447 -6.79 14.05 1.37
C VAL A 447 -6.24 14.83 0.18
N PHE A 448 -5.17 14.36 -0.42
CA PHE A 448 -4.55 15.07 -1.55
C PHE A 448 -5.35 14.94 -2.84
N GLY A 449 -6.15 13.89 -3.01
CA GLY A 449 -7.11 13.81 -4.11
C GLY A 449 -8.16 14.93 -4.03
N ARG A 450 -8.72 15.18 -2.84
CA ARG A 450 -9.66 16.30 -2.64
C ARG A 450 -9.00 17.66 -2.88
N ILE A 451 -7.77 17.83 -2.40
CA ILE A 451 -7.00 19.06 -2.65
C ILE A 451 -6.79 19.22 -4.16
N ALA A 452 -6.35 18.19 -4.88
CA ALA A 452 -6.12 18.24 -6.32
C ALA A 452 -7.38 18.62 -7.11
N GLY A 453 -8.51 17.99 -6.80
CA GLY A 453 -9.80 18.30 -7.44
C GLY A 453 -10.25 19.72 -7.16
N GLY A 454 -10.14 20.16 -5.90
CA GLY A 454 -10.51 21.52 -5.48
C GLY A 454 -9.64 22.61 -6.11
N GLU A 455 -8.33 22.40 -6.16
CA GLU A 455 -7.39 23.34 -6.78
C GLU A 455 -7.59 23.40 -8.31
N ALA A 456 -7.71 22.25 -8.97
CA ALA A 456 -7.99 22.19 -10.38
C ALA A 456 -9.32 22.90 -10.75
N ALA A 457 -10.38 22.67 -9.96
CA ALA A 457 -11.64 23.35 -10.19
C ALA A 457 -11.53 24.87 -9.98
N ARG A 458 -10.82 25.32 -8.95
CA ARG A 458 -10.60 26.74 -8.67
C ARG A 458 -9.85 27.43 -9.82
N ASP A 459 -8.79 26.79 -10.34
CA ASP A 459 -7.98 27.34 -11.43
C ASP A 459 -8.74 27.38 -12.78
N LEU A 460 -9.77 26.56 -12.93
CA LEU A 460 -10.60 26.50 -14.14
C LEU A 460 -11.87 27.37 -14.08
N LEU A 461 -12.35 27.70 -12.89
CA LEU A 461 -13.52 28.57 -12.72
C LEU A 461 -13.17 30.02 -13.04
N PRO A 462 -14.06 30.78 -13.68
CA PRO A 462 -13.83 32.20 -13.87
C PRO A 462 -13.76 32.91 -12.50
N VAL A 463 -12.84 33.87 -12.41
CA VAL A 463 -12.64 34.75 -11.25
C VAL A 463 -13.86 35.65 -11.07
#